data_f5e42458eb29531c3d2b5e39bb10e302
#
_entry.id   f5e42458eb29531c3d2b5e39bb10e302
#
_cell.length_a   1.000
_cell.length_b   1.000
_cell.length_c   1.000
_cell.angle_alpha   90.00
_cell.angle_beta   90.00
_cell.angle_gamma   90.00
#
_symmetry.space_group_name_H-M   'P 1'
#
loop_
_entity.id
_entity.type
_entity.pdbx_description
1 polymer ?
#
loop_
_entity_poly.entity_id
_entity_poly.type
_entity_poly.pdbx_seq_one_letter_code
_entity_poly.pdbx_strand_id
1 'polypeptide(L)'
;EGLGQLLETMKLVRKGMNPHLELLGVLPTMMDSRTTLSNQVHAEILRHFPGKVFEATIPRNIRLAEAPSHGIPIGVYDKFSKGSRAYKALAKEVIQRVETEQGGEAV
;
A
#
# COMPACT_ATOMS: atom_id res chain seq x y z
N GLU A 1 6.60 7.40 -14.41
CA GLU A 1 7.45 6.35 -14.97
C GLU A 1 7.34 5.05 -14.20
N GLY A 2 7.52 5.09 -12.89
CA GLY A 2 7.41 3.87 -12.08
C GLY A 2 6.06 3.19 -12.17
N LEU A 3 4.99 3.95 -12.26
CA LEU A 3 3.64 3.42 -12.40
C LEU A 3 3.44 2.72 -13.75
N GLY A 4 3.99 3.28 -14.82
CA GLY A 4 3.91 2.68 -16.14
C GLY A 4 4.62 1.33 -16.19
N GLN A 5 5.81 1.23 -15.60
CA GLN A 5 6.56 -0.01 -15.53
C GLN A 5 5.83 -1.06 -14.71
N LEU A 6 5.22 -0.67 -13.60
CA LEU A 6 4.45 -1.58 -12.77
C LEU A 6 3.26 -2.16 -13.53
N LEU A 7 2.52 -1.33 -14.25
CA LEU A 7 1.38 -1.77 -15.05
C LEU A 7 1.79 -2.74 -16.15
N GLU A 8 2.92 -2.47 -16.82
CA GLU A 8 3.44 -3.38 -17.85
C GLU A 8 3.84 -4.72 -17.26
N THR A 9 4.53 -4.71 -16.10
CA THR A 9 4.90 -5.93 -15.41
C THR A 9 3.68 -6.76 -15.05
N MET A 10 2.62 -6.12 -14.54
CA MET A 10 1.37 -6.81 -14.23
C MET A 10 0.74 -7.45 -15.46
N LYS A 11 0.74 -6.74 -16.59
CA LYS A 11 0.22 -7.27 -17.85
C LYS A 11 0.99 -8.52 -18.30
N LEU A 12 2.32 -8.46 -18.19
CA LEU A 12 3.17 -9.60 -18.56
C LEU A 12 2.92 -10.81 -17.68
N VAL A 13 2.79 -10.61 -16.37
CA VAL A 13 2.53 -11.70 -15.43
C VAL A 13 1.16 -12.34 -15.70
N ARG A 14 0.14 -11.52 -15.94
CA ARG A 14 -1.20 -12.00 -16.29
C ARG A 14 -1.18 -12.84 -17.55
N LYS A 15 -0.44 -12.39 -18.55
CA LYS A 15 -0.40 -13.02 -19.86
C LYS A 15 0.34 -14.35 -19.85
N GLY A 16 1.46 -14.40 -19.11
CA GLY A 16 2.36 -15.56 -19.16
C GLY A 16 2.22 -16.55 -18.01
N MET A 17 1.90 -16.08 -16.81
CA MET A 17 1.97 -16.91 -15.60
C MET A 17 0.65 -17.01 -14.85
N ASN A 18 -0.09 -15.92 -14.71
CA ASN A 18 -1.30 -15.90 -13.89
C ASN A 18 -2.35 -15.00 -14.51
N PRO A 19 -3.25 -15.58 -15.34
CA PRO A 19 -4.31 -14.80 -15.98
C PRO A 19 -5.36 -14.26 -15.00
N HIS A 20 -5.39 -14.77 -13.78
CA HIS A 20 -6.33 -14.33 -12.76
C HIS A 20 -5.74 -13.32 -11.79
N LEU A 21 -4.51 -12.86 -12.03
CA LEU A 21 -3.88 -11.85 -11.19
C LEU A 21 -4.69 -10.55 -11.23
N GLU A 22 -5.10 -10.08 -10.07
CA GLU A 22 -5.82 -8.83 -9.94
C GLU A 22 -5.14 -7.91 -8.93
N LEU A 23 -5.31 -6.59 -9.13
CA LEU A 23 -4.78 -5.60 -8.22
C LEU A 23 -5.73 -5.42 -7.04
N LEU A 24 -5.29 -5.80 -5.85
CA LEU A 24 -6.07 -5.58 -4.62
C LEU A 24 -6.09 -4.11 -4.23
N GLY A 25 -4.95 -3.45 -4.36
CA GLY A 25 -4.85 -2.05 -4.02
C GLY A 25 -3.46 -1.48 -4.23
N VAL A 26 -3.36 -0.17 -4.10
CA VAL A 26 -2.10 0.58 -4.19
C VAL A 26 -1.89 1.27 -2.86
N LEU A 27 -0.71 1.08 -2.27
CA LEU A 27 -0.36 1.65 -0.97
C LEU A 27 0.62 2.79 -1.15
N PRO A 28 0.21 4.05 -0.86
CA PRO A 28 1.17 5.16 -0.84
C PRO A 28 2.13 5.01 0.34
N THR A 29 3.43 5.09 0.07
CA THR A 29 4.45 4.97 1.10
C THR A 29 5.34 6.22 1.15
N MET A 30 6.07 6.38 2.27
CA MET A 30 6.98 7.51 2.49
C MET A 30 6.28 8.86 2.28
N MET A 31 5.01 8.93 2.65
CA MET A 31 4.21 10.13 2.46
C MET A 31 4.56 11.22 3.47
N ASP A 32 4.70 12.44 2.98
CA ASP A 32 4.88 13.62 3.82
C ASP A 32 3.90 14.70 3.35
N SER A 33 2.80 14.84 4.08
CA SER A 33 1.72 15.77 3.73
C SER A 33 2.15 17.23 3.72
N ARG A 34 3.33 17.53 4.29
CA ARG A 34 3.88 18.90 4.29
C ARG A 34 4.49 19.29 2.94
N THR A 35 4.76 18.31 2.07
CA THR A 35 5.40 18.60 0.78
C THR A 35 4.39 18.61 -0.35
N THR A 36 4.56 19.57 -1.26
CA THR A 36 3.75 19.65 -2.48
C THR A 36 3.96 18.44 -3.36
N LEU A 37 5.20 17.94 -3.44
CA LEU A 37 5.54 16.79 -4.27
C LEU A 37 4.78 15.54 -3.83
N SER A 38 4.77 15.23 -2.54
CA SER A 38 4.01 14.09 -2.01
C SER A 38 2.53 14.20 -2.36
N ASN A 39 1.95 15.38 -2.19
CA ASN A 39 0.53 15.58 -2.48
C ASN A 39 0.22 15.44 -3.96
N GLN A 40 1.11 15.90 -4.83
CA GLN A 40 0.94 15.75 -6.28
C GLN A 40 1.05 14.28 -6.70
N VAL A 41 1.99 13.54 -6.16
CA VAL A 41 2.16 12.12 -6.43
C VAL A 41 0.92 11.35 -5.97
N HIS A 42 0.41 11.65 -4.79
CA HIS A 42 -0.79 11.02 -4.26
C HIS A 42 -1.99 11.26 -5.18
N ALA A 43 -2.16 12.50 -5.65
CA ALA A 43 -3.25 12.84 -6.57
C ALA A 43 -3.13 12.05 -7.89
N GLU A 44 -1.92 11.91 -8.41
CA GLU A 44 -1.68 11.11 -9.62
C GLU A 44 -2.04 9.64 -9.42
N ILE A 45 -1.66 9.07 -8.29
CA ILE A 45 -1.99 7.68 -7.96
C ILE A 45 -3.50 7.50 -7.90
N LEU A 46 -4.21 8.40 -7.23
CA LEU A 46 -5.66 8.35 -7.14
C LEU A 46 -6.33 8.41 -8.52
N ARG A 47 -5.77 9.22 -9.42
CA ARG A 47 -6.32 9.38 -10.75
C ARG A 47 -6.11 8.14 -11.62
N HIS A 48 -4.96 7.48 -11.51
CA HIS A 48 -4.64 6.31 -12.31
C HIS A 48 -5.24 5.00 -11.78
N PHE A 49 -5.56 4.95 -10.49
CA PHE A 49 -6.09 3.75 -9.84
C PHE A 49 -7.36 4.05 -9.05
N PRO A 50 -8.43 4.52 -9.72
CA PRO A 50 -9.65 4.89 -8.99
C PRO A 50 -10.22 3.68 -8.24
N GLY A 51 -10.53 3.90 -6.98
CA GLY A 51 -11.10 2.86 -6.12
C GLY A 51 -10.13 1.80 -5.64
N LYS A 52 -8.85 1.88 -6.04
CA LYS A 52 -7.84 0.87 -5.67
C LYS A 52 -6.81 1.37 -4.67
N VAL A 53 -6.72 2.68 -4.45
CA VAL A 53 -5.74 3.24 -3.53
C VAL A 53 -6.21 3.02 -2.10
N PHE A 54 -5.33 2.49 -1.23
CA PHE A 54 -5.65 2.34 0.19
C PHE A 54 -5.80 3.71 0.84
N GLU A 55 -6.75 3.83 1.77
CA GLU A 55 -6.88 5.01 2.59
C GLU A 55 -5.71 5.14 3.56
N ALA A 56 -5.24 4.00 4.08
CA ALA A 56 -4.03 3.97 4.88
C ALA A 56 -2.83 4.35 4.03
N THR A 57 -1.96 5.19 4.57
CA THR A 57 -0.69 5.57 3.93
C THR A 57 0.44 5.35 4.92
N ILE A 58 1.60 5.00 4.40
CA ILE A 58 2.77 4.80 5.24
C ILE A 58 3.58 6.10 5.22
N PRO A 59 3.66 6.82 6.35
CA PRO A 59 4.39 8.07 6.39
C PRO A 59 5.89 7.84 6.43
N ARG A 60 6.64 8.88 6.06
CA ARG A 60 8.08 8.90 6.31
C ARG A 60 8.28 8.97 7.82
N ASN A 61 8.87 7.92 8.40
CA ASN A 61 9.00 7.80 9.85
C ASN A 61 10.33 7.16 10.22
N ILE A 62 11.07 7.80 11.11
CA ILE A 62 12.39 7.34 11.54
C ILE A 62 12.33 5.94 12.16
N ARG A 63 11.29 5.67 12.96
CA ARG A 63 11.16 4.36 13.62
C ARG A 63 11.01 3.22 12.62
N LEU A 64 10.32 3.47 11.50
CA LEU A 64 10.22 2.48 10.42
C LEU A 64 11.58 2.21 9.78
N ALA A 65 12.40 3.24 9.64
CA ALA A 65 13.75 3.09 9.09
C ALA A 65 14.68 2.39 10.06
N GLU A 66 14.50 2.58 11.37
CA GLU A 66 15.33 1.97 12.41
C GLU A 66 15.01 0.51 12.68
N ALA A 67 13.73 0.13 12.63
CA ALA A 67 13.28 -1.21 13.02
C ALA A 67 14.07 -2.35 12.36
N PRO A 68 14.33 -2.33 11.03
CA PRO A 68 15.12 -3.39 10.40
C PRO A 68 16.52 -3.54 10.99
N SER A 69 17.15 -2.44 11.44
CA SER A 69 18.47 -2.49 12.06
C SER A 69 18.47 -3.26 13.35
N HIS A 70 17.33 -3.34 14.03
CA HIS A 70 17.16 -4.10 15.27
C HIS A 70 16.58 -5.50 15.03
N GLY A 71 16.25 -5.82 13.77
CA GLY A 71 15.73 -7.14 13.40
C GLY A 71 14.36 -7.45 13.95
N ILE A 72 13.54 -6.44 14.28
CA ILE A 72 12.21 -6.64 14.83
C ILE A 72 11.17 -5.81 14.07
N PRO A 73 9.90 -6.27 14.05
CA PRO A 73 8.83 -5.52 13.39
C PRO A 73 8.56 -4.19 14.10
N ILE A 74 8.06 -3.20 13.35
CA ILE A 74 7.75 -1.89 13.90
C ILE A 74 6.73 -1.96 15.05
N GLY A 75 5.78 -2.87 15.00
CA GLY A 75 4.79 -3.04 16.06
C GLY A 75 5.37 -3.48 17.39
N VAL A 76 6.54 -4.12 17.36
CA VAL A 76 7.30 -4.52 18.56
C VAL A 76 8.33 -3.45 18.91
N TYR A 77 9.04 -2.92 17.90
CA TYR A 77 10.09 -1.93 18.10
C TYR A 77 9.55 -0.64 18.72
N ASP A 78 8.46 -0.11 18.17
CA ASP A 78 7.81 1.08 18.71
C ASP A 78 6.31 1.08 18.34
N LYS A 79 5.52 0.41 19.17
CA LYS A 79 4.09 0.22 18.90
C LYS A 79 3.26 1.50 18.92
N PHE A 80 3.79 2.57 19.48
CA PHE A 80 3.10 3.86 19.54
C PHE A 80 3.54 4.83 18.44
N SER A 81 4.51 4.44 17.60
CA SER A 81 4.97 5.29 16.52
C SER A 81 3.89 5.49 15.45
N LYS A 82 4.04 6.55 14.67
CA LYS A 82 3.17 6.79 13.50
C LYS A 82 3.25 5.64 12.51
N GLY A 83 4.47 5.08 12.33
CA GLY A 83 4.67 3.95 11.43
C GLY A 83 3.92 2.71 11.88
N SER A 84 3.98 2.39 13.18
CA SER A 84 3.26 1.25 13.73
C SER A 84 1.75 1.41 13.54
N ARG A 85 1.22 2.59 13.84
CA ARG A 85 -0.20 2.87 13.67
C ARG A 85 -0.64 2.78 12.21
N ALA A 86 0.21 3.26 11.29
CA ALA A 86 -0.07 3.21 9.86
C ALA A 86 -0.16 1.75 9.38
N TYR A 87 0.77 0.89 9.79
CA TYR A 87 0.73 -0.52 9.41
C TYR A 87 -0.45 -1.26 10.01
N LYS A 88 -0.88 -0.90 11.21
CA LYS A 88 -2.10 -1.48 11.80
C LYS A 88 -3.34 -1.09 11.01
N ALA A 89 -3.44 0.18 10.62
CA ALA A 89 -4.55 0.64 9.79
C ALA A 89 -4.55 -0.05 8.43
N LEU A 90 -3.37 -0.22 7.83
CA LEU A 90 -3.22 -0.94 6.58
C LEU A 90 -3.68 -2.40 6.73
N ALA A 91 -3.26 -3.07 7.79
CA ALA A 91 -3.64 -4.47 8.02
C ALA A 91 -5.16 -4.63 8.08
N LYS A 92 -5.84 -3.73 8.80
CA LYS A 92 -7.30 -3.76 8.87
C LYS A 92 -7.95 -3.54 7.51
N GLU A 93 -7.43 -2.61 6.74
CA GLU A 93 -7.97 -2.29 5.42
C GLU A 93 -7.78 -3.45 4.44
N VAL A 94 -6.61 -4.10 4.47
CA VAL A 94 -6.33 -5.27 3.63
C VAL A 94 -7.31 -6.40 3.97
N ILE A 95 -7.51 -6.67 5.26
CA ILE A 95 -8.44 -7.71 5.70
C ILE A 95 -9.85 -7.41 5.20
N GLN A 96 -10.30 -6.17 5.33
CA GLN A 96 -11.63 -5.77 4.87
C GLN A 96 -11.80 -5.95 3.36
N ARG A 97 -10.79 -5.59 2.57
CA ARG A 97 -10.85 -5.75 1.12
C ARG A 97 -10.90 -7.21 0.69
N VAL A 98 -10.08 -8.04 1.32
CA VAL A 98 -10.07 -9.48 1.04
C VAL A 98 -11.40 -10.12 1.41
N GLU A 99 -11.96 -9.80 2.56
CA GLU A 99 -13.26 -10.30 3.00
C GLU A 99 -14.38 -9.87 2.07
N THR A 100 -14.36 -8.61 1.63
CA THR A 100 -15.37 -8.09 0.71
C THR A 100 -15.33 -8.82 -0.63
N GLU A 101 -14.14 -9.07 -1.18
CA GLU A 101 -14.00 -9.80 -2.44
C GLU A 101 -14.45 -11.25 -2.29
N GLN A 102 -14.09 -11.92 -1.20
CA GLN A 102 -14.53 -13.29 -0.94
C GLN A 102 -16.05 -13.36 -0.72
N GLY A 103 -16.61 -12.37 -0.01
CA GLY A 103 -18.05 -12.28 0.17
C GLY A 103 -18.79 -12.08 -1.14
N GLY A 104 -18.23 -11.29 -2.06
CA GLY A 104 -18.77 -11.11 -3.39
C GLY A 104 -18.76 -12.38 -4.22
N GLU A 105 -17.71 -13.18 -4.09
CA GLU A 105 -17.59 -14.46 -4.78
C GLU A 105 -18.56 -15.52 -4.23
N ALA A 106 -18.87 -15.44 -2.94
CA ALA A 106 -19.75 -16.38 -2.27
C ALA A 106 -21.23 -16.23 -2.68
N VAL A 107 -21.56 -15.13 -3.29
CA VAL A 107 -22.91 -14.85 -3.77
C VAL A 107 -23.07 -15.31 -5.21
#